data_33686416575dcf00e9597cf5efa19080
#
_entry.id   33686416575dcf00e9597cf5efa19080
#
_cell.length_a   1.000
_cell.length_b   1.000
_cell.length_c   1.000
_cell.angle_alpha   90.00
_cell.angle_beta   90.00
_cell.angle_gamma   90.00
#
_symmetry.space_group_name_H-M   'P 1'
#
loop_
_entity.id
_entity.type
_entity.pdbx_description
1 polymer ?
#
loop_
_entity_poly.entity_id
_entity_poly.type
_entity_poly.pdbx_seq_one_letter_code
_entity_poly.pdbx_strand_id
1 'polypeptide(L)'
;MIFEGGDKAKASLTKARISGLGGTLDLYKLDVGKYPTTQEGLKALIAAPGGASKWNGPYEKNEDNIKDAWNNELNYKSPGDTNRAYEITSFGADGKDGGDGVNKDLKSWE
;
A
#
# COMPACT_ATOMS: atom_id res chain seq x y z
N MET A 1 5.21 28.37 -4.62
CA MET A 1 6.19 27.89 -3.68
C MET A 1 6.63 26.48 -4.00
N ILE A 2 7.85 26.22 -3.71
CA ILE A 2 8.54 24.97 -4.02
C ILE A 2 7.87 23.76 -3.41
N PHE A 3 7.29 23.92 -2.22
CA PHE A 3 6.70 22.80 -1.48
C PHE A 3 5.53 22.15 -2.19
N GLU A 4 4.71 22.95 -2.86
CA GLU A 4 3.56 22.41 -3.58
C GLU A 4 3.99 21.49 -4.72
N GLY A 5 5.05 21.86 -5.44
CA GLY A 5 5.59 21.00 -6.49
C GLY A 5 6.13 19.70 -5.93
N GLY A 6 6.81 19.74 -4.78
CA GLY A 6 7.31 18.54 -4.11
C GLY A 6 6.19 17.63 -3.67
N ASP A 7 5.09 18.18 -3.14
CA ASP A 7 3.95 17.38 -2.74
C ASP A 7 3.23 16.76 -3.91
N LYS A 8 3.14 17.44 -5.05
CA LYS A 8 2.57 16.83 -6.25
C LYS A 8 3.39 15.66 -6.73
N ALA A 9 4.70 15.78 -6.71
CA ALA A 9 5.59 14.69 -7.08
C ALA A 9 5.44 13.51 -6.11
N LYS A 10 5.33 13.80 -4.81
CA LYS A 10 5.11 12.77 -3.80
C LYS A 10 3.77 12.07 -3.98
N ALA A 11 2.74 12.80 -4.34
CA ALA A 11 1.43 12.20 -4.62
C ALA A 11 1.53 11.24 -5.81
N SER A 12 2.22 11.65 -6.88
CA SER A 12 2.43 10.79 -8.05
C SER A 12 3.23 9.55 -7.71
N LEU A 13 4.30 9.70 -6.93
CA LEU A 13 5.11 8.57 -6.49
C LEU A 13 4.29 7.61 -5.63
N THR A 14 3.46 8.14 -4.74
CA THR A 14 2.61 7.31 -3.88
C THR A 14 1.61 6.52 -4.71
N LYS A 15 0.99 7.14 -5.70
CA LYS A 15 0.09 6.42 -6.62
C LYS A 15 0.80 5.28 -7.32
N ALA A 16 2.03 5.52 -7.78
CA ALA A 16 2.82 4.48 -8.43
C ALA A 16 3.14 3.33 -7.49
N ARG A 17 3.46 3.64 -6.24
CA ARG A 17 3.73 2.61 -5.23
C ARG A 17 2.48 1.77 -4.96
N ILE A 18 1.33 2.41 -4.77
CA ILE A 18 0.07 1.70 -4.55
C ILE A 18 -0.25 0.78 -5.73
N SER A 19 -0.10 1.28 -6.94
CA SER A 19 -0.33 0.48 -8.15
C SER A 19 0.62 -0.70 -8.23
N GLY A 20 1.90 -0.48 -7.96
CA GLY A 20 2.90 -1.55 -7.98
C GLY A 20 2.65 -2.61 -6.94
N LEU A 21 2.15 -2.23 -5.77
CA LEU A 21 1.82 -3.18 -4.71
C LEU A 21 0.72 -4.15 -5.11
N GLY A 22 -0.18 -3.74 -6.00
CA GLY A 22 -1.20 -4.66 -6.53
C GLY A 22 -0.59 -5.88 -7.17
N GLY A 23 0.39 -5.69 -8.04
CA GLY A 23 1.11 -6.81 -8.65
C GLY A 23 1.88 -7.65 -7.64
N THR A 24 2.50 -7.00 -6.68
CA THR A 24 3.24 -7.67 -5.62
C THR A 24 2.31 -8.52 -4.75
N LEU A 25 1.15 -7.98 -4.41
CA LEU A 25 0.13 -8.71 -3.66
C LEU A 25 -0.38 -9.93 -4.44
N ASP A 26 -0.51 -9.81 -5.76
CA ASP A 26 -0.94 -10.93 -6.59
C ASP A 26 0.10 -12.06 -6.57
N LEU A 27 1.38 -11.73 -6.56
CA LEU A 27 2.43 -12.74 -6.42
C LEU A 27 2.37 -13.45 -5.07
N TYR A 28 2.15 -12.70 -4.01
CA TYR A 28 1.96 -13.27 -2.67
C TYR A 28 0.79 -14.25 -2.69
N LYS A 29 -0.35 -13.83 -3.24
CA LYS A 29 -1.53 -14.69 -3.31
C LYS A 29 -1.28 -15.95 -4.12
N LEU A 30 -0.51 -15.82 -5.20
CA LEU A 30 -0.19 -16.99 -6.05
C LEU A 30 0.54 -18.06 -5.23
N ASP A 31 1.46 -17.67 -4.37
CA ASP A 31 2.23 -18.61 -3.56
C ASP A 31 1.48 -19.06 -2.31
N VAL A 32 0.90 -18.12 -1.57
CA VAL A 32 0.32 -18.37 -0.25
C VAL A 32 -1.14 -18.84 -0.35
N GLY A 33 -1.84 -18.45 -1.41
CA GLY A 33 -3.23 -18.86 -1.66
C GLY A 33 -4.26 -17.79 -1.31
N LYS A 34 -3.84 -16.69 -0.69
CA LYS A 34 -4.72 -15.60 -0.30
C LYS A 34 -3.90 -14.33 -0.17
N TYR A 35 -4.57 -13.19 -0.17
CA TYR A 35 -3.92 -11.93 0.15
C TYR A 35 -3.63 -11.87 1.66
N PRO A 36 -2.64 -11.07 2.09
CA PRO A 36 -2.42 -10.86 3.51
C PRO A 36 -3.69 -10.33 4.19
N THR A 37 -3.91 -10.73 5.44
CA THR A 37 -5.00 -10.16 6.23
C THR A 37 -4.66 -8.73 6.65
N THR A 38 -5.65 -7.99 7.12
CA THR A 38 -5.42 -6.64 7.64
C THR A 38 -4.35 -6.65 8.74
N GLN A 39 -4.40 -7.65 9.62
CA GLN A 39 -3.42 -7.75 10.73
C GLN A 39 -2.03 -8.09 10.22
N GLU A 40 -1.91 -8.96 9.24
CA GLU A 40 -0.62 -9.29 8.63
C GLU A 40 -0.05 -8.08 7.89
N GLY A 41 -0.91 -7.35 7.20
CA GLY A 41 -0.57 -6.10 6.55
C GLY A 41 0.40 -6.27 5.39
N LEU A 42 0.85 -5.13 4.87
CA LEU A 42 1.82 -5.11 3.78
C LEU A 42 3.19 -5.63 4.18
N LYS A 43 3.48 -5.70 5.48
CA LYS A 43 4.73 -6.29 5.96
C LYS A 43 4.85 -7.75 5.58
N ALA A 44 3.74 -8.43 5.35
CA ALA A 44 3.75 -9.83 4.88
C ALA A 44 4.44 -9.98 3.51
N LEU A 45 4.56 -8.89 2.75
CA LEU A 45 5.30 -8.90 1.48
C LEU A 45 6.81 -8.89 1.69
N ILE A 46 7.26 -8.47 2.85
CA ILE A 46 8.69 -8.33 3.18
C ILE A 46 9.19 -9.50 4.00
N ALA A 47 8.39 -9.95 4.96
CA ALA A 47 8.74 -11.05 5.85
C ALA A 47 7.54 -11.99 6.01
N ALA A 48 7.80 -13.28 6.08
CA ALA A 48 6.74 -14.28 6.15
C ALA A 48 5.90 -14.09 7.42
N PRO A 49 4.57 -13.96 7.29
CA PRO A 49 3.70 -13.99 8.46
C PRO A 49 3.64 -15.39 9.06
N GLY A 50 3.23 -15.49 10.31
CA GLY A 50 3.09 -16.78 10.96
C GLY A 50 2.12 -17.69 10.22
N GLY A 51 2.49 -18.94 10.03
CA GLY A 51 1.64 -19.92 9.38
C GLY A 51 1.65 -19.90 7.86
N ALA A 52 2.39 -19.00 7.23
CA ALA A 52 2.48 -18.93 5.77
C ALA A 52 3.58 -19.87 5.25
N SER A 53 3.31 -21.17 5.28
CA SER A 53 4.32 -22.19 4.94
C SER A 53 4.76 -22.15 3.49
N LYS A 54 3.95 -21.61 2.60
CA LYS A 54 4.27 -21.54 1.17
C LYS A 54 4.79 -20.16 0.75
N TRP A 55 5.00 -19.28 1.71
CA TRP A 55 5.58 -17.98 1.44
C TRP A 55 6.97 -18.14 0.82
N ASN A 56 7.20 -17.48 -0.29
CA ASN A 56 8.44 -17.61 -1.06
C ASN A 56 8.98 -16.25 -1.47
N GLY A 57 8.90 -15.30 -0.56
CA GLY A 57 9.40 -13.95 -0.77
C GLY A 57 10.87 -13.81 -0.35
N PRO A 58 11.29 -12.56 -0.14
CA PRO A 58 10.43 -11.36 -0.09
C PRO A 58 9.89 -10.96 -1.47
N TYR A 59 8.65 -10.53 -1.45
CA TYR A 59 7.96 -10.04 -2.66
C TYR A 59 8.22 -8.56 -2.86
N GLU A 60 8.48 -7.85 -1.78
CA GLU A 60 8.92 -6.47 -1.75
C GLU A 60 10.15 -6.39 -0.85
N LYS A 61 11.26 -5.90 -1.38
CA LYS A 61 12.52 -5.85 -0.63
C LYS A 61 12.74 -4.55 0.11
N ASN A 62 12.10 -3.47 -0.36
CA ASN A 62 12.32 -2.14 0.17
C ASN A 62 11.13 -1.71 1.01
N GLU A 63 11.38 -1.49 2.31
CA GLU A 63 10.34 -1.05 3.24
C GLU A 63 9.72 0.29 2.85
N ASP A 64 10.44 1.15 2.13
CA ASP A 64 9.89 2.41 1.68
C ASP A 64 8.72 2.22 0.72
N ASN A 65 8.67 1.10 0.01
CA ASN A 65 7.61 0.86 -0.96
C ASN A 65 6.28 0.46 -0.32
N ILE A 66 6.24 0.18 0.98
CA ILE A 66 4.99 -0.01 1.71
C ILE A 66 4.59 1.23 2.51
N LYS A 67 5.26 2.35 2.21
CA LYS A 67 4.95 3.66 2.78
C LYS A 67 4.60 4.62 1.66
N ASP A 68 3.89 5.69 2.01
CA ASP A 68 3.71 6.78 1.04
C ASP A 68 4.98 7.63 0.96
N ALA A 69 4.98 8.57 0.03
CA ALA A 69 6.17 9.41 -0.18
C ALA A 69 6.40 10.44 0.92
N TRP A 70 5.46 10.59 1.85
CA TRP A 70 5.61 11.42 3.04
C TRP A 70 6.06 10.61 4.25
N ASN A 71 6.50 9.37 4.01
CA ASN A 71 7.05 8.45 5.00
C ASN A 71 6.03 7.94 6.03
N ASN A 72 4.76 7.96 5.68
CA ASN A 72 3.71 7.35 6.50
C ASN A 72 3.40 5.95 5.96
N GLU A 73 3.13 5.00 6.84
CA GLU A 73 2.74 3.67 6.41
C GLU A 73 1.43 3.75 5.62
N LEU A 74 1.38 3.01 4.50
CA LEU A 74 0.15 2.87 3.75
C LEU A 74 -0.84 2.05 4.56
N ASN A 75 -2.10 2.47 4.56
CA ASN A 75 -3.16 1.71 5.23
C ASN A 75 -3.59 0.56 4.34
N TYR A 76 -3.72 -0.61 4.90
CA TYR A 76 -4.07 -1.83 4.18
C TYR A 76 -5.21 -2.53 4.89
N LYS A 77 -6.19 -2.97 4.12
CA LYS A 77 -7.35 -3.69 4.63
C LYS A 77 -7.69 -4.85 3.71
N SER A 78 -7.87 -6.03 4.26
CA SER A 78 -8.31 -7.20 3.49
C SER A 78 -9.15 -8.13 4.36
N PRO A 79 -10.36 -8.50 3.88
CA PRO A 79 -10.98 -8.02 2.64
C PRO A 79 -11.33 -6.54 2.71
N GLY A 80 -11.43 -5.92 1.55
CA GLY A 80 -11.90 -4.55 1.45
C GLY A 80 -13.40 -4.44 1.56
N ASP A 81 -13.90 -3.22 1.48
CA ASP A 81 -15.34 -2.98 1.45
C ASP A 81 -15.88 -3.36 0.05
N THR A 82 -17.15 -3.72 0.01
CA THR A 82 -17.91 -3.89 -1.24
C THR A 82 -17.16 -4.69 -2.33
N ASN A 83 -16.93 -5.96 -2.11
CA ASN A 83 -16.35 -6.87 -3.11
C ASN A 83 -14.89 -6.61 -3.47
N ARG A 84 -14.23 -5.67 -2.84
CA ARG A 84 -12.80 -5.48 -3.07
C ARG A 84 -12.02 -6.53 -2.27
N ALA A 85 -11.04 -7.16 -2.90
CA ALA A 85 -10.21 -8.15 -2.23
C ALA A 85 -9.32 -7.52 -1.17
N TYR A 86 -8.87 -6.29 -1.42
CA TYR A 86 -8.08 -5.49 -0.49
C TYR A 86 -8.24 -4.02 -0.83
N GLU A 87 -7.81 -3.17 0.10
CA GLU A 87 -7.75 -1.73 -0.09
C GLU A 87 -6.43 -1.22 0.43
N ILE A 88 -5.81 -0.33 -0.33
CA ILE A 88 -4.60 0.38 0.09
C ILE A 88 -4.90 1.86 0.00
N THR A 89 -4.59 2.61 1.06
CA THR A 89 -4.88 4.04 1.14
C THR A 89 -3.69 4.80 1.71
N SER A 90 -3.37 5.93 1.07
CA SER A 90 -2.52 6.97 1.66
C SER A 90 -3.41 8.16 1.99
N PHE A 91 -3.21 8.77 3.14
CA PHE A 91 -3.99 9.95 3.53
C PHE A 91 -3.40 11.27 2.99
N GLY A 92 -2.50 11.19 2.01
CA GLY A 92 -1.98 12.40 1.36
C GLY A 92 -0.93 13.13 2.20
N ALA A 93 -0.69 14.37 1.81
CA ALA A 93 0.40 15.16 2.40
C ALA A 93 0.16 15.48 3.88
N ASP A 94 -1.10 15.66 4.30
CA ASP A 94 -1.40 16.00 5.69
C ASP A 94 -1.58 14.78 6.60
N GLY A 95 -1.59 13.59 6.04
CA GLY A 95 -1.74 12.36 6.81
C GLY A 95 -3.09 12.19 7.47
N LYS A 96 -4.10 12.91 7.02
CA LYS A 96 -5.44 12.89 7.60
C LYS A 96 -6.48 12.43 6.60
N ASP A 97 -7.46 11.68 7.07
CA ASP A 97 -8.59 11.25 6.25
C ASP A 97 -9.27 12.44 5.57
N GLY A 98 -9.57 12.30 4.29
CA GLY A 98 -10.22 13.33 3.51
C GLY A 98 -9.23 14.31 2.87
N GLY A 99 -9.64 15.56 2.74
CA GLY A 99 -8.82 16.59 2.11
C GLY A 99 -8.99 16.68 0.62
N ASP A 100 -8.25 17.60 0.02
CA ASP A 100 -8.26 17.79 -1.43
C ASP A 100 -6.87 18.18 -1.91
N GLY A 101 -6.68 18.23 -3.24
CA GLY A 101 -5.37 18.48 -3.82
C GLY A 101 -4.35 17.48 -3.34
N VAL A 102 -3.21 17.94 -2.86
CA VAL A 102 -2.13 17.05 -2.36
C VAL A 102 -2.48 16.39 -1.03
N ASN A 103 -3.53 16.87 -0.35
CA ASN A 103 -4.00 16.29 0.90
C ASN A 103 -5.08 15.22 0.67
N LYS A 104 -5.54 15.07 -0.57
CA LYS A 104 -6.58 14.08 -0.88
C LYS A 104 -6.08 12.67 -0.64
N ASP A 105 -6.96 11.82 -0.11
CA ASP A 105 -6.65 10.40 0.04
C ASP A 105 -6.38 9.75 -1.31
N LEU A 106 -5.35 8.93 -1.36
CA LEU A 106 -4.98 8.17 -2.55
C LEU A 106 -5.35 6.72 -2.31
N LYS A 107 -6.21 6.18 -3.16
CA LYS A 107 -6.85 4.87 -2.93
C LYS A 107 -6.57 3.91 -4.07
N SER A 108 -6.32 2.65 -3.74
CA SER A 108 -5.96 1.63 -4.72
C SER A 108 -7.07 1.34 -5.75
N TRP A 109 -8.31 1.67 -5.41
CA TRP A 109 -9.46 1.39 -6.28
C TRP A 109 -9.95 2.62 -7.05
N GLU A 110 -9.19 3.68 -7.07
CA GLU A 110 -9.54 4.90 -7.81
C GLU A 110 -8.58 5.16 -8.95
#